data_c884b6a8014623115acc6b04c458b4af
#
_entry.id   c884b6a8014623115acc6b04c458b4af
#
_cell.length_a   1.000
_cell.length_b   1.000
_cell.length_c   1.000
_cell.angle_alpha   90.00
_cell.angle_beta   90.00
_cell.angle_gamma   90.00
#
_symmetry.space_group_name_H-M   'P 1'
#
loop_
_entity.id
_entity.type
_entity.pdbx_description
1 polymer ?
#
loop_
_entity_poly.entity_id
_entity_poly.type
_entity_poly.pdbx_seq_one_letter_code
_entity_poly.pdbx_strand_id
1 'polypeptide(L)'
;NCVFRGCQFVRCRLDNFSFTDVLLENCNLSGSTLRDLATQRVILRGCKLMGCNLSQSLLQNTAFLNCNLRYAVLAGSKLKSVLLDGCTLEEADCSELKLEGLELSDCDLKRIQLLHTPLEGIDLRSCEIAGLRLAVEDLRGAVVTAEQAIDLVSFLGVEVR
;
A
#
# COMPACT_ATOMS: atom_id res chain seq x y z
N ASN A 1 14.35 -18.58 7.77
CA ASN A 1 14.37 -17.34 8.54
C ASN A 1 15.60 -16.51 8.19
N CYS A 2 15.41 -15.39 7.50
CA CYS A 2 16.48 -14.44 7.19
C CYS A 2 16.15 -13.08 7.79
N VAL A 3 17.19 -12.38 8.27
CA VAL A 3 17.06 -11.00 8.77
C VAL A 3 18.06 -10.13 8.02
N PHE A 4 17.53 -9.08 7.38
CA PHE A 4 18.33 -8.04 6.74
C PHE A 4 18.17 -6.76 7.56
N ARG A 5 19.27 -6.19 8.03
CA ARG A 5 19.27 -4.93 8.79
C ARG A 5 20.15 -3.89 8.14
N GLY A 6 19.61 -2.70 7.93
CA GLY A 6 20.35 -1.57 7.37
C GLY A 6 20.91 -1.80 5.96
N CYS A 7 20.40 -2.80 5.25
CA CYS A 7 20.89 -3.14 3.91
C CYS A 7 20.48 -2.12 2.86
N GLN A 8 21.36 -1.91 1.88
CA GLN A 8 21.14 -1.00 0.77
C GLN A 8 20.88 -1.78 -0.51
N PHE A 9 19.64 -1.78 -0.98
CA PHE A 9 19.20 -2.40 -2.23
C PHE A 9 18.66 -1.33 -3.19
N VAL A 10 19.32 -0.17 -3.21
CA VAL A 10 18.85 0.99 -4.01
C VAL A 10 19.00 0.71 -5.50
N ARG A 11 17.93 0.92 -6.26
CA ARG A 11 17.87 0.72 -7.71
C ARG A 11 18.32 -0.67 -8.16
N CYS A 12 18.09 -1.67 -7.32
CA CYS A 12 18.35 -3.07 -7.66
C CYS A 12 17.21 -3.64 -8.51
N ARG A 13 17.54 -4.64 -9.29
CA ARG A 13 16.56 -5.43 -10.03
C ARG A 13 16.36 -6.78 -9.36
N LEU A 14 15.22 -6.95 -8.71
CA LEU A 14 14.85 -8.11 -7.90
C LEU A 14 13.49 -8.66 -8.36
N ASP A 15 13.27 -8.72 -9.68
CA ASP A 15 12.03 -9.23 -10.26
C ASP A 15 11.93 -10.75 -10.09
N ASN A 16 10.72 -11.27 -9.91
CA ASN A 16 10.41 -12.70 -9.71
C ASN A 16 11.10 -13.32 -8.48
N PHE A 17 11.35 -12.54 -7.45
CA PHE A 17 11.90 -13.03 -6.19
C PHE A 17 10.79 -13.60 -5.28
N SER A 18 11.19 -14.43 -4.35
CA SER A 18 10.32 -14.91 -3.27
C SER A 18 10.98 -14.72 -1.92
N PHE A 19 10.24 -14.13 -0.99
CA PHE A 19 10.64 -14.00 0.40
C PHE A 19 9.72 -14.84 1.28
N THR A 20 10.29 -15.75 2.05
CA THR A 20 9.55 -16.54 3.04
C THR A 20 10.26 -16.49 4.37
N ASP A 21 9.52 -16.17 5.44
CA ASP A 21 10.05 -16.02 6.80
C ASP A 21 11.20 -15.01 6.87
N VAL A 22 10.98 -13.79 6.33
CA VAL A 22 12.01 -12.74 6.23
C VAL A 22 11.60 -11.51 7.06
N LEU A 23 12.57 -10.95 7.77
CA LEU A 23 12.50 -9.63 8.38
C LEU A 23 13.49 -8.70 7.66
N LEU A 24 12.95 -7.61 7.09
CA LEU A 24 13.76 -6.48 6.63
C LEU A 24 13.58 -5.32 7.61
N GLU A 25 14.66 -4.86 8.19
CA GLU A 25 14.65 -3.80 9.20
C GLU A 25 15.57 -2.66 8.80
N ASN A 26 15.01 -1.45 8.68
CA ASN A 26 15.73 -0.24 8.27
C ASN A 26 16.52 -0.40 6.96
N CYS A 27 16.00 -1.19 6.02
CA CYS A 27 16.59 -1.39 4.70
C CYS A 27 16.12 -0.32 3.73
N ASN A 28 16.94 -0.02 2.74
CA ASN A 28 16.61 0.93 1.69
C ASN A 28 16.49 0.19 0.34
N LEU A 29 15.28 0.11 -0.18
CA LEU A 29 14.94 -0.50 -1.48
C LEU A 29 14.50 0.55 -2.50
N SER A 30 14.73 1.84 -2.23
CA SER A 30 14.21 2.93 -3.06
C SER A 30 14.60 2.77 -4.54
N GLY A 31 13.62 2.97 -5.42
CA GLY A 31 13.80 2.89 -6.86
C GLY A 31 14.09 1.49 -7.42
N SER A 32 13.98 0.45 -6.60
CA SER A 32 14.19 -0.93 -7.05
C SER A 32 12.97 -1.51 -7.74
N THR A 33 13.21 -2.49 -8.63
CA THR A 33 12.14 -3.26 -9.24
C THR A 33 12.03 -4.61 -8.52
N LEU A 34 10.83 -4.91 -8.06
CA LEU A 34 10.43 -6.13 -7.35
C LEU A 34 9.13 -6.67 -7.97
N ARG A 35 9.04 -6.63 -9.29
CA ARG A 35 7.88 -7.11 -10.00
C ARG A 35 7.71 -8.61 -9.82
N ASP A 36 6.46 -9.06 -9.77
CA ASP A 36 6.15 -10.47 -9.58
C ASP A 36 6.78 -11.05 -8.29
N LEU A 37 6.91 -10.19 -7.25
CA LEU A 37 7.40 -10.61 -5.94
C LEU A 37 6.35 -11.48 -5.25
N ALA A 38 6.78 -12.61 -4.70
CA ALA A 38 5.96 -13.43 -3.83
C ALA A 38 6.46 -13.32 -2.37
N THR A 39 5.58 -12.98 -1.45
CA THR A 39 5.93 -12.94 -0.03
C THR A 39 5.08 -13.90 0.79
N GLN A 40 5.68 -14.49 1.81
CA GLN A 40 5.00 -15.33 2.78
C GLN A 40 5.64 -15.15 4.16
N ARG A 41 4.86 -14.64 5.11
CA ARG A 41 5.35 -14.33 6.48
C ARG A 41 6.57 -13.42 6.47
N VAL A 42 6.38 -12.21 5.93
CA VAL A 42 7.43 -11.20 5.78
C VAL A 42 7.07 -9.96 6.58
N ILE A 43 8.04 -9.39 7.26
CA ILE A 43 7.91 -8.11 7.94
C ILE A 43 8.93 -7.14 7.37
N LEU A 44 8.45 -5.97 6.94
CA LEU A 44 9.28 -4.83 6.61
C LEU A 44 9.07 -3.76 7.68
N ARG A 45 10.10 -3.39 8.38
CA ARG A 45 10.04 -2.38 9.46
C ARG A 45 11.00 -1.23 9.18
N GLY A 46 10.50 -0.01 9.19
CA GLY A 46 11.31 1.18 8.98
C GLY A 46 12.03 1.22 7.62
N CYS A 47 11.50 0.52 6.63
CA CYS A 47 12.13 0.41 5.32
C CYS A 47 11.73 1.57 4.39
N LYS A 48 12.66 1.94 3.51
CA LYS A 48 12.43 2.90 2.43
C LYS A 48 12.17 2.15 1.13
N LEU A 49 10.94 2.29 0.60
CA LEU A 49 10.50 1.70 -0.66
C LEU A 49 10.02 2.78 -1.63
N MET A 50 10.50 4.01 -1.50
CA MET A 50 10.08 5.13 -2.34
C MET A 50 10.37 4.83 -3.82
N GLY A 51 9.34 4.90 -4.65
CA GLY A 51 9.45 4.63 -6.09
C GLY A 51 9.77 3.18 -6.45
N CYS A 52 9.61 2.23 -5.51
CA CYS A 52 9.73 0.80 -5.83
C CYS A 52 8.63 0.34 -6.75
N ASN A 53 8.96 -0.55 -7.68
CA ASN A 53 7.98 -1.23 -8.49
C ASN A 53 7.71 -2.63 -7.93
N LEU A 54 6.56 -2.79 -7.28
CA LEU A 54 6.02 -4.03 -6.69
C LEU A 54 4.83 -4.55 -7.49
N SER A 55 4.67 -4.14 -8.76
CA SER A 55 3.52 -4.52 -9.55
C SER A 55 3.42 -6.02 -9.79
N GLN A 56 2.18 -6.51 -9.96
CA GLN A 56 1.87 -7.92 -10.25
C GLN A 56 2.36 -8.89 -9.14
N SER A 57 2.54 -8.42 -7.92
CA SER A 57 3.06 -9.21 -6.81
C SER A 57 1.96 -9.95 -6.05
N LEU A 58 2.33 -11.04 -5.38
CA LEU A 58 1.50 -11.74 -4.42
C LEU A 58 2.08 -11.51 -3.02
N LEU A 59 1.48 -10.58 -2.29
CA LEU A 59 1.87 -10.29 -0.90
C LEU A 59 0.94 -11.05 0.04
N GLN A 60 1.49 -12.00 0.78
CA GLN A 60 0.73 -12.87 1.66
C GLN A 60 1.33 -12.89 3.07
N ASN A 61 0.49 -12.71 4.08
CA ASN A 61 0.92 -12.65 5.48
C ASN A 61 2.11 -11.69 5.66
N THR A 62 1.96 -10.46 5.18
CA THR A 62 3.05 -9.48 5.11
C THR A 62 2.66 -8.23 5.89
N ALA A 63 3.58 -7.73 6.71
CA ALA A 63 3.41 -6.50 7.44
C ALA A 63 4.44 -5.44 7.00
N PHE A 64 3.94 -4.24 6.69
CA PHE A 64 4.74 -3.04 6.51
C PHE A 64 4.53 -2.15 7.72
N LEU A 65 5.58 -1.94 8.50
CA LEU A 65 5.54 -1.17 9.74
C LEU A 65 6.44 0.06 9.61
N ASN A 66 5.85 1.24 9.68
CA ASN A 66 6.57 2.52 9.54
C ASN A 66 7.45 2.59 8.29
N CYS A 67 6.93 2.13 7.16
CA CYS A 67 7.63 2.14 5.88
C CYS A 67 7.25 3.35 5.02
N ASN A 68 8.20 3.79 4.20
CA ASN A 68 7.96 4.83 3.21
C ASN A 68 7.78 4.22 1.82
N LEU A 69 6.51 4.18 1.35
CA LEU A 69 6.11 3.68 0.03
C LEU A 69 5.64 4.82 -0.90
N ARG A 70 6.08 6.05 -0.69
CA ARG A 70 5.74 7.16 -1.60
C ARG A 70 6.14 6.81 -3.02
N TYR A 71 5.23 7.07 -3.97
CA TYR A 71 5.43 6.77 -5.40
C TYR A 71 5.67 5.30 -5.72
N ALA A 72 5.49 4.38 -4.80
CA ALA A 72 5.61 2.96 -5.09
C ALA A 72 4.49 2.50 -6.02
N VAL A 73 4.76 1.49 -6.82
CA VAL A 73 3.79 0.90 -7.75
C VAL A 73 3.46 -0.51 -7.27
N LEU A 74 2.22 -0.72 -6.85
CA LEU A 74 1.68 -2.02 -6.44
C LEU A 74 0.61 -2.53 -7.43
N ALA A 75 0.41 -1.83 -8.54
CA ALA A 75 -0.67 -2.10 -9.47
C ALA A 75 -0.77 -3.57 -9.88
N GLY A 76 -1.99 -4.09 -9.92
CA GLY A 76 -2.28 -5.47 -10.33
C GLY A 76 -1.85 -6.54 -9.32
N SER A 77 -1.44 -6.15 -8.12
CA SER A 77 -1.00 -7.10 -7.08
C SER A 77 -2.18 -7.68 -6.30
N LYS A 78 -1.94 -8.85 -5.71
CA LYS A 78 -2.86 -9.48 -4.76
C LYS A 78 -2.30 -9.34 -3.34
N LEU A 79 -3.09 -8.73 -2.46
CA LEU A 79 -2.76 -8.55 -1.04
C LEU A 79 -3.65 -9.48 -0.21
N LYS A 80 -3.04 -10.48 0.41
CA LYS A 80 -3.74 -11.45 1.25
C LYS A 80 -3.19 -11.42 2.67
N SER A 81 -4.02 -11.03 3.63
CA SER A 81 -3.60 -10.86 5.02
C SER A 81 -2.38 -9.94 5.12
N VAL A 82 -2.53 -8.69 4.69
CA VAL A 82 -1.50 -7.66 4.68
C VAL A 82 -1.85 -6.57 5.67
N LEU A 83 -0.88 -6.16 6.47
CA LEU A 83 -0.98 -5.02 7.38
C LEU A 83 -0.07 -3.90 6.89
N LEU A 84 -0.61 -2.69 6.82
CA LEU A 84 0.13 -1.44 6.64
C LEU A 84 -0.11 -0.58 7.89
N ASP A 85 0.90 -0.36 8.69
CA ASP A 85 0.82 0.41 9.93
C ASP A 85 1.86 1.52 9.95
N GLY A 86 1.42 2.76 10.14
CA GLY A 86 2.27 3.95 10.16
C GLY A 86 3.02 4.20 8.84
N CYS A 87 2.48 3.73 7.73
CA CYS A 87 3.15 3.82 6.42
C CYS A 87 2.74 5.08 5.65
N THR A 88 3.65 5.57 4.81
CA THR A 88 3.36 6.63 3.86
C THR A 88 3.25 6.03 2.46
N LEU A 89 2.04 6.15 1.85
CA LEU A 89 1.74 5.71 0.49
C LEU A 89 1.34 6.90 -0.40
N GLU A 90 1.75 8.10 -0.04
CA GLU A 90 1.42 9.29 -0.82
C GLU A 90 1.83 9.12 -2.29
N GLU A 91 0.89 9.37 -3.19
CA GLU A 91 1.05 9.21 -4.65
C GLU A 91 1.49 7.81 -5.11
N ALA A 92 1.31 6.77 -4.29
CA ALA A 92 1.52 5.40 -4.72
C ALA A 92 0.44 4.97 -5.71
N ASP A 93 0.77 4.07 -6.63
CA ASP A 93 -0.17 3.43 -7.53
C ASP A 93 -0.60 2.07 -6.98
N CYS A 94 -1.80 2.03 -6.45
CA CYS A 94 -2.47 0.84 -5.91
C CYS A 94 -3.72 0.49 -6.74
N SER A 95 -3.65 0.71 -8.06
CA SER A 95 -4.73 0.38 -8.98
C SER A 95 -4.84 -1.13 -9.21
N GLU A 96 -6.05 -1.60 -9.48
CA GLU A 96 -6.32 -3.00 -9.82
C GLU A 96 -5.85 -4.01 -8.76
N LEU A 97 -5.79 -3.58 -7.48
CA LEU A 97 -5.45 -4.50 -6.39
C LEU A 97 -6.58 -5.49 -6.13
N LYS A 98 -6.21 -6.71 -5.81
CA LYS A 98 -7.11 -7.71 -5.24
C LYS A 98 -6.85 -7.80 -3.73
N LEU A 99 -7.82 -7.37 -2.94
CA LEU A 99 -7.70 -7.27 -1.49
C LEU A 99 -8.42 -8.43 -0.80
N GLU A 100 -7.68 -9.21 -0.03
CA GLU A 100 -8.20 -10.29 0.82
C GLU A 100 -7.63 -10.13 2.24
N GLY A 101 -8.28 -9.31 3.08
CA GLY A 101 -7.83 -9.07 4.45
C GLY A 101 -6.69 -8.05 4.52
N LEU A 102 -6.85 -6.89 3.87
CA LEU A 102 -5.98 -5.73 4.06
C LEU A 102 -6.41 -4.95 5.31
N GLU A 103 -5.46 -4.66 6.18
CA GLU A 103 -5.62 -3.78 7.33
C GLU A 103 -4.73 -2.56 7.17
N LEU A 104 -5.32 -1.37 7.41
CA LEU A 104 -4.65 -0.08 7.36
C LEU A 104 -4.76 0.59 8.73
N SER A 105 -3.64 1.07 9.25
CA SER A 105 -3.57 1.82 10.51
C SER A 105 -2.63 3.00 10.36
N ASP A 106 -3.10 4.18 10.71
CA ASP A 106 -2.30 5.42 10.76
C ASP A 106 -1.44 5.68 9.51
N CYS A 107 -2.00 5.38 8.33
CA CYS A 107 -1.30 5.55 7.05
C CYS A 107 -1.60 6.90 6.40
N ASP A 108 -0.60 7.45 5.71
CA ASP A 108 -0.76 8.58 4.81
C ASP A 108 -1.06 8.07 3.39
N LEU A 109 -2.32 8.19 2.96
CA LEU A 109 -2.82 7.76 1.66
C LEU A 109 -3.13 8.94 0.74
N LYS A 110 -2.57 10.12 1.01
CA LYS A 110 -2.84 11.31 0.19
C LYS A 110 -2.50 11.07 -1.28
N ARG A 111 -3.44 11.42 -2.16
CA ARG A 111 -3.31 11.30 -3.61
C ARG A 111 -2.93 9.90 -4.13
N ILE A 112 -3.15 8.86 -3.32
CA ILE A 112 -2.97 7.47 -3.74
C ILE A 112 -3.94 7.13 -4.89
N GLN A 113 -3.51 6.33 -5.83
CA GLN A 113 -4.34 5.82 -6.92
C GLN A 113 -4.90 4.45 -6.54
N LEU A 114 -6.23 4.33 -6.56
CA LEU A 114 -6.97 3.12 -6.20
C LEU A 114 -7.99 2.74 -7.29
N LEU A 115 -7.77 3.14 -8.53
CA LEU A 115 -8.67 2.83 -9.63
C LEU A 115 -8.86 1.32 -9.78
N HIS A 116 -10.10 0.90 -9.88
CA HIS A 116 -10.49 -0.51 -9.96
C HIS A 116 -9.99 -1.37 -8.78
N THR A 117 -9.92 -0.74 -7.60
CA THR A 117 -9.58 -1.41 -6.33
C THR A 117 -10.77 -1.25 -5.38
N PRO A 118 -11.69 -2.21 -5.33
CA PRO A 118 -12.84 -2.15 -4.43
C PRO A 118 -12.42 -2.12 -2.97
N LEU A 119 -12.96 -1.13 -2.22
CA LEU A 119 -12.63 -0.88 -0.81
C LEU A 119 -13.66 -1.44 0.18
N GLU A 120 -14.45 -2.42 -0.24
CA GLU A 120 -15.48 -3.02 0.63
C GLU A 120 -14.87 -3.59 1.91
N GLY A 121 -15.35 -3.10 3.05
CA GLY A 121 -14.87 -3.51 4.36
C GLY A 121 -13.53 -2.91 4.79
N ILE A 122 -12.88 -2.09 3.96
CA ILE A 122 -11.62 -1.43 4.32
C ILE A 122 -11.89 -0.25 5.25
N ASP A 123 -11.24 -0.24 6.41
CA ASP A 123 -11.34 0.83 7.40
C ASP A 123 -10.27 1.89 7.13
N LEU A 124 -10.71 3.08 6.73
CA LEU A 124 -9.85 4.23 6.41
C LEU A 124 -9.82 5.28 7.52
N ARG A 125 -10.53 5.06 8.64
CA ARG A 125 -10.78 6.10 9.65
C ARG A 125 -9.51 6.66 10.31
N SER A 126 -8.47 5.86 10.43
CA SER A 126 -7.18 6.30 10.99
C SER A 126 -6.22 6.87 9.94
N CYS A 127 -6.62 6.90 8.66
CA CYS A 127 -5.75 7.28 7.57
C CYS A 127 -6.01 8.70 7.05
N GLU A 128 -4.97 9.33 6.50
CA GLU A 128 -5.08 10.56 5.73
C GLU A 128 -5.44 10.23 4.28
N ILE A 129 -6.63 10.68 3.83
CA ILE A 129 -7.19 10.27 2.53
C ILE A 129 -7.37 11.42 1.54
N ALA A 130 -6.83 12.60 1.82
CA ALA A 130 -7.00 13.76 0.95
C ALA A 130 -6.52 13.48 -0.48
N GLY A 131 -7.34 13.82 -1.46
CA GLY A 131 -6.99 13.70 -2.88
C GLY A 131 -6.91 12.26 -3.40
N LEU A 132 -7.59 11.30 -2.78
CA LEU A 132 -7.71 9.94 -3.32
C LEU A 132 -8.13 9.97 -4.79
N ARG A 133 -7.58 9.06 -5.58
CA ARG A 133 -7.93 8.87 -7.00
C ARG A 133 -8.52 7.47 -7.18
N LEU A 134 -9.83 7.40 -7.34
CA LEU A 134 -10.57 6.15 -7.48
C LEU A 134 -11.87 6.40 -8.28
N ALA A 135 -12.52 5.34 -8.70
CA ALA A 135 -13.87 5.40 -9.22
C ALA A 135 -14.87 5.39 -8.05
N VAL A 136 -16.04 6.04 -8.22
CA VAL A 136 -17.06 6.11 -7.17
C VAL A 136 -17.50 4.72 -6.71
N GLU A 137 -17.56 3.79 -7.64
CA GLU A 137 -17.95 2.40 -7.40
C GLU A 137 -17.00 1.69 -6.42
N ASP A 138 -15.72 2.06 -6.43
CA ASP A 138 -14.70 1.47 -5.57
C ASP A 138 -14.87 1.85 -4.09
N LEU A 139 -15.58 2.96 -3.79
CA LEU A 139 -15.89 3.41 -2.42
C LEU A 139 -16.95 2.58 -1.71
N ARG A 140 -17.69 1.75 -2.44
CA ARG A 140 -18.78 0.99 -1.85
C ARG A 140 -18.30 0.12 -0.71
N GLY A 141 -18.91 0.31 0.47
CA GLY A 141 -18.59 -0.46 1.67
C GLY A 141 -17.31 -0.08 2.40
N ALA A 142 -16.59 0.95 1.96
CA ALA A 142 -15.48 1.53 2.71
C ALA A 142 -15.96 2.15 4.02
N VAL A 143 -15.16 2.04 5.08
CA VAL A 143 -15.46 2.62 6.39
C VAL A 143 -14.65 3.89 6.58
N VAL A 144 -15.36 5.02 6.78
CA VAL A 144 -14.76 6.36 6.89
C VAL A 144 -15.36 7.14 8.06
N THR A 145 -14.69 8.21 8.46
CA THR A 145 -15.24 9.18 9.41
C THR A 145 -16.23 10.15 8.71
N ALA A 146 -17.02 10.86 9.48
CA ALA A 146 -17.90 11.90 8.95
C ALA A 146 -17.10 13.02 8.23
N GLU A 147 -15.95 13.40 8.76
CA GLU A 147 -15.07 14.39 8.12
C GLU A 147 -14.54 13.90 6.78
N GLN A 148 -14.05 12.67 6.73
CA GLN A 148 -13.58 12.03 5.49
C GLN A 148 -14.71 11.92 4.46
N ALA A 149 -15.94 11.65 4.88
CA ALA A 149 -17.10 11.57 4.00
C ALA A 149 -17.38 12.90 3.27
N ILE A 150 -17.14 14.04 3.91
CA ILE A 150 -17.29 15.36 3.30
C ILE A 150 -16.32 15.51 2.11
N ASP A 151 -15.06 15.11 2.28
CA ASP A 151 -14.08 15.17 1.20
C ASP A 151 -14.46 14.24 0.04
N LEU A 152 -15.01 13.06 0.35
CA LEU A 152 -15.42 12.07 -0.64
C LEU A 152 -16.67 12.47 -1.43
N VAL A 153 -17.54 13.31 -0.87
CA VAL A 153 -18.75 13.80 -1.55
C VAL A 153 -18.41 14.57 -2.84
N SER A 154 -17.24 15.18 -2.90
CA SER A 154 -16.76 15.88 -4.11
C SER A 154 -16.67 14.96 -5.34
N PHE A 155 -16.45 13.67 -5.16
CA PHE A 155 -16.44 12.67 -6.26
C PHE A 155 -17.82 12.50 -6.91
N LEU A 156 -18.88 12.87 -6.21
CA LEU A 156 -20.25 12.84 -6.73
C LEU A 156 -20.63 14.12 -7.49
N GLY A 157 -19.71 15.06 -7.64
CA GLY A 157 -19.98 16.36 -8.25
C GLY A 157 -20.83 17.28 -7.38
N VAL A 158 -20.91 17.01 -6.09
CA VAL A 158 -21.64 17.83 -5.11
C VAL A 158 -20.73 18.89 -4.54
N GLU A 159 -21.18 20.14 -4.52
CA GLU A 159 -20.52 21.25 -3.83
C GLU A 159 -20.99 21.32 -2.38
N VAL A 160 -20.06 21.19 -1.44
CA VAL A 160 -20.33 21.44 -0.02
C VAL A 160 -20.02 22.91 0.27
N ARG A 161 -21.04 23.64 0.74
CA ARG A 161 -20.95 25.08 1.06
C ARG A 161 -21.15 25.33 2.56
#